data_efe6942e1ff83ec384b7bcae0ab88256
#
_entry.id   efe6942e1ff83ec384b7bcae0ab88256
#
_cell.length_a   1.000
_cell.length_b   1.000
_cell.length_c   1.000
_cell.angle_alpha   90.00
_cell.angle_beta   90.00
_cell.angle_gamma   90.00
#
_symmetry.space_group_name_H-M   'P 1'
#
loop_
_entity.id
_entity.type
_entity.pdbx_description
1 polymer ?
#
loop_
_entity_poly.entity_id
_entity_poly.type
_entity_poly.pdbx_seq_one_letter_code
_entity_poly.pdbx_strand_id
1 'polypeptide(L)'
;MKLFQKQAFPSLKRSLQQNLRRLALVAPAFVIFGQSIASADDWPQWQGPNRDAVSAEKGLLQQWPEGGPELAWRIENLGGGDSAPAVVGGKLYGMSNQNGKEVVWAISEKDGSAVWSTPIGDAVEQRMPQSKEGPGGTPTVDGEHLYVIGMGGRVACLQIADGKLVWERQLTDDFGGKVPPWSFRESALVDGDQVICTPGGPEATMVALNKETGETLWKTNLNADGTGNTEGNKVPGDGPAPRGNPRPEGLRPQGLQPQGLQPRGLQPQGLQPRGLQPSSPSPQKTDGNFVQPQTAPPPRDPDAQNQNARPGGRGGFGGRGRFGRGGSRPGAAYSSAIAIDFEGQRQYVQLTAKALIGVAAETGKVLWQYTAPANAMGINCSTPIYHDGILFAASAYGNGGGAIRLIKKEDDSFDFEELYFTSSMQNHHGGMVVIDGALYGANGGNGGGMMAGIDFETGDVLWKSRQGPKGAVAYADGRLYLRSEDGPIVLMEPSKEEYIERGRFDQPDRSGSKAWAHPVIANGKLYIRDQGLLLCYDISAK
;
A
#
# COMPACT_ATOMS: atom_id res chain seq x y z
N MET A 1 78.59 -3.16 38.92
CA MET A 1 79.57 -2.16 39.41
C MET A 1 78.96 -0.76 39.17
N LYS A 2 78.76 -0.04 40.27
CA LYS A 2 78.60 1.44 40.44
C LYS A 2 77.39 2.09 39.67
N LEU A 3 76.64 2.90 40.20
CA LEU A 3 76.26 3.60 41.47
C LEU A 3 75.27 4.70 41.06
N PHE A 4 74.12 4.73 41.76
CA PHE A 4 73.48 5.86 42.40
C PHE A 4 73.62 7.28 41.80
N GLN A 5 72.49 7.97 41.56
CA GLN A 5 72.09 9.03 42.52
C GLN A 5 70.68 9.55 42.28
N LYS A 6 69.97 9.68 43.40
CA LYS A 6 68.72 10.43 43.64
C LYS A 6 68.98 11.93 43.65
N GLN A 7 68.01 12.75 43.26
CA GLN A 7 67.72 14.04 43.90
C GLN A 7 66.26 14.40 43.54
N ALA A 8 65.53 14.60 44.40
CA ALA A 8 64.79 15.23 45.47
C ALA A 8 64.13 16.55 45.02
N PHE A 9 62.82 16.63 45.34
CA PHE A 9 61.94 17.78 45.29
C PHE A 9 62.49 19.03 46.00
N PRO A 10 61.90 20.25 45.65
CA PRO A 10 61.14 20.87 46.69
C PRO A 10 59.80 21.48 46.24
N SER A 11 58.88 21.39 47.16
CA SER A 11 57.59 22.08 47.30
C SER A 11 57.75 23.60 47.36
N LEU A 12 56.79 24.32 46.76
CA LEU A 12 56.38 25.64 47.28
C LEU A 12 54.86 25.83 47.15
N LYS A 13 54.23 25.90 48.29
CA LYS A 13 52.92 26.43 48.53
C LYS A 13 52.91 27.95 48.46
N ARG A 14 51.71 28.53 48.14
CA ARG A 14 51.20 29.91 48.31
C ARG A 14 51.18 30.68 47.00
N SER A 15 49.99 31.01 46.47
CA SER A 15 49.12 32.06 46.99
C SER A 15 47.70 31.93 46.42
N LEU A 16 46.77 31.82 47.38
CA LEU A 16 45.36 32.12 47.16
C LEU A 16 45.18 33.62 46.98
N GLN A 17 44.13 33.94 46.25
CA GLN A 17 43.31 35.14 46.26
C GLN A 17 43.45 36.11 45.09
N GLN A 18 42.25 36.40 44.59
CA GLN A 18 41.85 37.53 43.73
C GLN A 18 41.93 37.27 42.20
N ASN A 19 40.82 36.71 41.69
CA ASN A 19 40.06 37.29 40.57
C ASN A 19 38.73 36.59 40.36
N LEU A 20 37.80 36.82 41.28
CA LEU A 20 36.36 36.71 41.06
C LEU A 20 35.95 37.96 40.25
N ARG A 21 35.62 37.79 39.00
CA ARG A 21 34.58 38.61 38.32
C ARG A 21 34.42 38.18 36.85
N ARG A 22 33.17 37.75 36.57
CA ARG A 22 32.53 37.66 35.25
C ARG A 22 32.94 36.48 34.35
N LEU A 23 32.49 35.29 34.70
CA LEU A 23 32.01 34.33 33.72
C LEU A 23 30.48 34.43 33.66
N ALA A 24 29.96 35.09 32.65
CA ALA A 24 28.57 34.94 32.23
C ALA A 24 28.39 33.50 31.76
N LEU A 25 27.60 32.71 32.51
CA LEU A 25 27.09 31.41 32.08
C LEU A 25 26.16 31.67 30.89
N VAL A 26 26.66 31.51 29.68
CA VAL A 26 25.83 31.23 28.51
C VAL A 26 25.49 29.75 28.64
N ALA A 27 24.34 29.44 29.23
CA ALA A 27 23.75 28.11 29.14
C ALA A 27 23.37 27.91 27.67
N PRO A 28 23.85 26.85 26.98
CA PRO A 28 23.29 26.50 25.70
C PRO A 28 21.82 26.08 25.98
N ALA A 29 20.88 26.84 25.45
CA ALA A 29 19.51 26.37 25.31
C ALA A 29 19.57 25.17 24.35
N PHE A 30 19.59 23.96 24.91
CA PHE A 30 19.24 22.76 24.18
C PHE A 30 17.76 22.91 23.81
N VAL A 31 17.52 23.39 22.61
CA VAL A 31 16.23 23.17 21.96
C VAL A 31 16.16 21.66 21.75
N ILE A 32 15.50 20.99 22.70
CA ILE A 32 15.05 19.60 22.50
C ILE A 32 14.02 19.73 21.38
N PHE A 33 14.45 19.51 20.15
CA PHE A 33 13.55 19.09 19.10
C PHE A 33 12.94 17.78 19.61
N GLY A 34 11.73 17.87 20.10
CA GLY A 34 10.91 16.72 20.38
C GLY A 34 10.67 16.00 19.05
N GLN A 35 11.58 15.13 18.66
CA GLN A 35 11.22 14.03 17.79
C GLN A 35 10.14 13.28 18.60
N SER A 36 8.90 13.37 18.15
CA SER A 36 7.86 12.45 18.59
C SER A 36 8.38 11.06 18.23
N ILE A 37 9.02 10.41 19.21
CA ILE A 37 9.36 9.01 19.10
C ILE A 37 8.00 8.35 18.95
N ALA A 38 7.67 7.88 17.72
CA ALA A 38 6.56 6.98 17.53
C ALA A 38 6.72 5.91 18.60
N SER A 39 5.70 5.72 19.43
CA SER A 39 5.70 4.62 20.38
C SER A 39 6.01 3.35 19.61
N ALA A 40 6.74 2.42 20.23
CA ALA A 40 7.07 1.14 19.57
C ALA A 40 5.81 0.38 19.09
N ASP A 41 4.65 0.80 19.56
CA ASP A 41 3.34 0.19 19.34
C ASP A 41 2.51 0.92 18.26
N ASP A 42 2.92 2.10 17.79
CA ASP A 42 2.24 2.84 16.73
C ASP A 42 2.43 2.18 15.34
N TRP A 43 1.45 2.36 14.44
CA TRP A 43 1.46 1.91 13.04
C TRP A 43 1.32 3.11 12.10
N PRO A 44 2.37 3.93 11.92
CA PRO A 44 2.24 5.29 11.40
C PRO A 44 2.01 5.39 9.89
N GLN A 45 2.14 4.29 9.15
CA GLN A 45 2.08 4.29 7.70
C GLN A 45 1.71 2.91 7.14
N TRP A 46 1.68 2.81 5.81
CA TRP A 46 1.48 1.56 5.08
C TRP A 46 2.45 0.47 5.53
N GLN A 47 1.90 -0.68 5.95
CA GLN A 47 2.64 -1.85 6.43
C GLN A 47 3.54 -1.56 7.64
N GLY A 48 3.17 -0.59 8.49
CA GLY A 48 3.84 -0.33 9.76
C GLY A 48 5.10 0.54 9.66
N PRO A 49 5.84 0.66 10.77
CA PRO A 49 6.96 1.61 10.87
C PRO A 49 8.03 1.45 9.78
N ASN A 50 8.32 0.20 9.41
CA ASN A 50 9.38 -0.15 8.45
C ASN A 50 8.84 -0.50 7.05
N ARG A 51 7.53 -0.46 6.83
CA ARG A 51 6.86 -0.89 5.59
C ARG A 51 7.09 -2.37 5.23
N ASP A 52 7.26 -3.20 6.24
CA ASP A 52 7.54 -4.64 6.15
C ASP A 52 6.40 -5.53 6.67
N ALA A 53 5.29 -4.91 7.08
CA ALA A 53 4.13 -5.55 7.68
C ALA A 53 4.43 -6.26 9.02
N VAL A 54 5.47 -5.81 9.74
CA VAL A 54 5.87 -6.34 11.05
C VAL A 54 5.56 -5.34 12.15
N SER A 55 4.84 -5.78 13.17
CA SER A 55 4.64 -5.06 14.44
C SER A 55 5.64 -5.57 15.48
N ALA A 56 6.19 -4.65 16.26
CA ALA A 56 7.08 -4.99 17.37
C ALA A 56 6.33 -5.42 18.65
N GLU A 57 5.01 -5.40 18.65
CA GLU A 57 4.19 -5.71 19.80
C GLU A 57 4.39 -7.11 20.36
N LYS A 58 4.19 -7.22 21.67
CA LYS A 58 4.30 -8.44 22.46
C LYS A 58 3.10 -8.61 23.38
N GLY A 59 2.93 -9.82 23.89
CA GLY A 59 1.83 -10.12 24.80
C GLY A 59 0.48 -10.20 24.09
N LEU A 60 0.49 -10.67 22.84
CA LEU A 60 -0.70 -10.85 22.02
C LEU A 60 -1.23 -12.28 22.11
N LEU A 61 -2.50 -12.47 21.76
CA LEU A 61 -3.15 -13.78 21.69
C LEU A 61 -2.37 -14.72 20.76
N GLN A 62 -1.98 -15.86 21.28
CA GLN A 62 -1.21 -16.87 20.55
C GLN A 62 -2.10 -17.87 19.79
N GLN A 63 -3.40 -17.85 20.08
CA GLN A 63 -4.44 -18.63 19.44
C GLN A 63 -5.76 -17.84 19.47
N TRP A 64 -6.56 -17.89 18.42
CA TRP A 64 -7.89 -17.30 18.48
C TRP A 64 -8.79 -18.10 19.42
N PRO A 65 -9.52 -17.45 20.33
CA PRO A 65 -10.59 -18.09 21.06
C PRO A 65 -11.73 -18.53 20.12
N GLU A 66 -12.61 -19.39 20.58
CA GLU A 66 -13.81 -19.76 19.85
C GLU A 66 -14.65 -18.50 19.54
N GLY A 67 -14.98 -18.32 18.25
CA GLY A 67 -15.69 -17.13 17.78
C GLY A 67 -14.80 -15.90 17.49
N GLY A 68 -13.49 -15.98 17.73
CA GLY A 68 -12.53 -14.89 17.50
C GLY A 68 -12.25 -14.02 18.73
N PRO A 69 -11.37 -13.02 18.61
CA PRO A 69 -11.05 -12.09 19.68
C PRO A 69 -12.24 -11.16 19.99
N GLU A 70 -12.22 -10.54 21.16
CA GLU A 70 -13.26 -9.62 21.61
C GLU A 70 -13.34 -8.39 20.69
N LEU A 71 -14.52 -8.08 20.16
CA LEU A 71 -14.77 -6.86 19.40
C LEU A 71 -14.87 -5.69 20.37
N ALA A 72 -13.85 -4.83 20.40
CA ALA A 72 -13.81 -3.67 21.30
C ALA A 72 -14.79 -2.58 20.84
N TRP A 73 -14.80 -2.28 19.54
CA TRP A 73 -15.74 -1.34 18.92
C TRP A 73 -15.82 -1.53 17.40
N ARG A 74 -16.84 -0.94 16.78
CA ARG A 74 -17.06 -0.93 15.34
C ARG A 74 -17.59 0.42 14.88
N ILE A 75 -17.26 0.78 13.65
CA ILE A 75 -17.79 1.95 12.95
C ILE A 75 -18.41 1.48 11.66
N GLU A 76 -19.59 1.98 11.36
CA GLU A 76 -20.30 1.81 10.09
C GLU A 76 -20.37 3.14 9.35
N ASN A 77 -20.59 3.08 8.06
CA ASN A 77 -20.79 4.28 7.21
C ASN A 77 -19.56 5.20 7.12
N LEU A 78 -18.34 4.64 7.30
CA LEU A 78 -17.09 5.39 7.17
C LEU A 78 -16.81 5.84 5.72
N GLY A 79 -17.62 5.38 4.78
CA GLY A 79 -17.45 5.62 3.34
C GLY A 79 -16.62 4.55 2.64
N GLY A 80 -16.77 4.46 1.32
CA GLY A 80 -16.10 3.44 0.51
C GLY A 80 -14.59 3.58 0.50
N GLY A 81 -13.87 2.46 0.40
CA GLY A 81 -12.41 2.41 0.23
C GLY A 81 -11.74 1.23 0.91
N ASP A 82 -10.50 0.98 0.47
CA ASP A 82 -9.62 -0.08 0.99
C ASP A 82 -8.40 0.49 1.75
N SER A 83 -8.38 1.80 2.05
CA SER A 83 -7.32 2.43 2.84
C SER A 83 -7.28 1.81 4.24
N ALA A 84 -6.27 1.01 4.55
CA ALA A 84 -6.00 0.59 5.92
C ALA A 84 -5.65 1.83 6.76
N PRO A 85 -6.03 1.89 8.04
CA PRO A 85 -5.71 3.06 8.86
C PRO A 85 -4.22 3.10 9.25
N ALA A 86 -3.68 4.31 9.41
CA ALA A 86 -2.52 4.54 10.25
C ALA A 86 -2.99 4.74 11.70
N VAL A 87 -2.21 4.28 12.68
CA VAL A 87 -2.50 4.39 14.12
C VAL A 87 -1.35 5.11 14.78
N VAL A 88 -1.61 6.30 15.35
CA VAL A 88 -0.58 7.12 16.00
C VAL A 88 -1.19 7.93 17.13
N GLY A 89 -0.56 7.86 18.30
CA GLY A 89 -0.90 8.73 19.42
C GLY A 89 -2.36 8.63 19.87
N GLY A 90 -2.93 7.43 19.88
CA GLY A 90 -4.32 7.17 20.31
C GLY A 90 -5.38 7.60 19.29
N LYS A 91 -5.00 7.75 18.01
CA LYS A 91 -5.92 8.06 16.91
C LYS A 91 -5.65 7.16 15.69
N LEU A 92 -6.70 6.90 14.93
CA LEU A 92 -6.61 6.28 13.61
C LEU A 92 -6.85 7.33 12.53
N TYR A 93 -6.06 7.26 11.47
CA TYR A 93 -6.16 8.12 10.30
C TYR A 93 -6.41 7.27 9.06
N GLY A 94 -7.33 7.68 8.21
CA GLY A 94 -7.65 6.95 6.99
C GLY A 94 -8.31 7.83 5.95
N MET A 95 -8.67 7.20 4.83
CA MET A 95 -9.32 7.86 3.70
C MET A 95 -10.57 7.11 3.29
N SER A 96 -11.55 7.83 2.74
CA SER A 96 -12.80 7.26 2.22
C SER A 96 -13.40 8.15 1.15
N ASN A 97 -14.27 7.58 0.31
CA ASN A 97 -15.24 8.36 -0.45
C ASN A 97 -16.53 8.52 0.37
N GLN A 98 -16.91 9.75 0.61
CA GLN A 98 -18.12 10.12 1.33
C GLN A 98 -18.89 11.19 0.55
N ASN A 99 -20.16 10.95 0.23
CA ASN A 99 -21.01 11.94 -0.42
C ASN A 99 -20.40 12.59 -1.67
N GLY A 100 -19.74 11.80 -2.52
CA GLY A 100 -19.11 12.30 -3.74
C GLY A 100 -17.80 13.07 -3.53
N LYS A 101 -17.24 13.05 -2.32
CA LYS A 101 -15.94 13.63 -1.98
C LYS A 101 -14.96 12.56 -1.51
N GLU A 102 -13.71 12.75 -1.84
CA GLU A 102 -12.59 12.02 -1.24
C GLU A 102 -12.23 12.72 0.07
N VAL A 103 -12.26 11.98 1.17
CA VAL A 103 -12.16 12.50 2.53
C VAL A 103 -11.06 11.83 3.29
N VAL A 104 -10.26 12.62 4.01
CA VAL A 104 -9.33 12.16 5.04
C VAL A 104 -9.99 12.33 6.40
N TRP A 105 -9.88 11.34 7.26
CA TRP A 105 -10.52 11.36 8.57
C TRP A 105 -9.58 10.92 9.68
N ALA A 106 -9.84 11.42 10.88
CA ALA A 106 -9.25 10.96 12.13
C ALA A 106 -10.36 10.53 13.11
N ILE A 107 -10.14 9.42 13.79
CA ILE A 107 -11.02 8.88 14.82
C ILE A 107 -10.21 8.52 16.06
N SER A 108 -10.89 8.50 17.21
CA SER A 108 -10.32 8.07 18.48
C SER A 108 -10.06 6.57 18.47
N GLU A 109 -8.87 6.14 18.86
CA GLU A 109 -8.52 4.73 19.00
C GLU A 109 -9.33 4.05 20.12
N LYS A 110 -9.67 4.80 21.15
CA LYS A 110 -10.35 4.29 22.35
C LYS A 110 -11.73 3.72 22.04
N ASP A 111 -12.50 4.41 21.19
CA ASP A 111 -13.93 4.16 21.02
C ASP A 111 -14.46 4.37 19.59
N GLY A 112 -13.57 4.69 18.65
CA GLY A 112 -13.94 4.96 17.26
C GLY A 112 -14.68 6.28 17.02
N SER A 113 -14.81 7.15 18.04
CA SER A 113 -15.48 8.43 17.88
C SER A 113 -14.73 9.35 16.91
N ALA A 114 -15.48 10.12 16.11
CA ALA A 114 -14.91 11.05 15.14
C ALA A 114 -14.15 12.19 15.82
N VAL A 115 -12.93 12.46 15.35
CA VAL A 115 -12.11 13.60 15.81
C VAL A 115 -12.23 14.73 14.80
N TRP A 116 -11.91 14.48 13.54
CA TRP A 116 -12.09 15.42 12.43
C TRP A 116 -12.24 14.69 11.10
N SER A 117 -12.72 15.40 10.09
CA SER A 117 -12.91 14.89 8.73
C SER A 117 -12.73 16.04 7.74
N THR A 118 -11.84 15.86 6.76
CA THR A 118 -11.47 16.90 5.80
C THR A 118 -11.65 16.39 4.38
N PRO A 119 -12.52 16.99 3.57
CA PRO A 119 -12.59 16.70 2.15
C PRO A 119 -11.35 17.24 1.43
N ILE A 120 -10.69 16.40 0.63
CA ILE A 120 -9.51 16.78 -0.14
C ILE A 120 -9.81 16.96 -1.64
N GLY A 121 -10.99 16.60 -2.10
CA GLY A 121 -11.38 16.76 -3.50
C GLY A 121 -12.67 16.02 -3.83
N ASP A 122 -13.02 16.03 -5.12
CA ASP A 122 -14.12 15.22 -5.63
C ASP A 122 -13.71 13.76 -5.74
N ALA A 123 -14.62 12.86 -5.40
CA ALA A 123 -14.41 11.43 -5.59
C ALA A 123 -14.21 11.12 -7.07
N VAL A 124 -13.17 10.35 -7.39
CA VAL A 124 -12.91 9.93 -8.76
C VAL A 124 -13.91 8.84 -9.16
N GLU A 125 -14.60 9.05 -10.28
CA GLU A 125 -15.51 8.07 -10.83
C GLU A 125 -14.73 6.81 -11.26
N GLN A 126 -15.15 5.66 -10.77
CA GLN A 126 -14.54 4.37 -11.09
C GLN A 126 -15.00 3.90 -12.46
N ARG A 127 -14.04 3.68 -13.37
CA ARG A 127 -14.33 3.26 -14.76
C ARG A 127 -14.29 1.74 -14.96
N MET A 128 -13.74 1.01 -14.01
CA MET A 128 -13.57 -0.44 -14.10
C MET A 128 -14.60 -1.17 -13.24
N PRO A 129 -15.29 -2.20 -13.75
CA PRO A 129 -16.37 -2.90 -13.03
C PRO A 129 -15.96 -3.49 -11.68
N GLN A 130 -14.67 -3.77 -11.47
CA GLN A 130 -14.13 -4.33 -10.23
C GLN A 130 -13.37 -3.27 -9.41
N SER A 131 -13.47 -2.01 -9.79
CA SER A 131 -12.89 -0.92 -9.02
C SER A 131 -13.60 -0.78 -7.68
N LYS A 132 -12.82 -0.49 -6.65
CA LYS A 132 -13.34 -0.22 -5.32
C LYS A 132 -13.84 1.21 -5.22
N GLU A 133 -14.84 1.40 -4.39
CA GLU A 133 -15.59 2.67 -4.29
C GLU A 133 -14.80 3.82 -3.66
N GLY A 134 -13.52 3.64 -3.34
CA GLY A 134 -12.74 4.69 -2.69
C GLY A 134 -11.25 4.42 -2.66
N PRO A 135 -10.50 5.30 -1.96
CA PRO A 135 -9.05 5.27 -1.91
C PRO A 135 -8.50 3.98 -1.27
N GLY A 136 -7.31 3.58 -1.73
CA GLY A 136 -6.60 2.40 -1.24
C GLY A 136 -5.29 2.72 -0.53
N GLY A 137 -4.75 3.94 -0.69
CA GLY A 137 -3.54 4.37 0.01
C GLY A 137 -3.77 4.56 1.50
N THR A 138 -2.86 4.07 2.34
CA THR A 138 -2.83 4.36 3.78
C THR A 138 -2.19 5.72 4.01
N PRO A 139 -2.76 6.59 4.84
CA PRO A 139 -2.09 7.82 5.25
C PRO A 139 -0.75 7.55 5.93
N THR A 140 0.22 8.43 5.72
CA THR A 140 1.50 8.40 6.43
C THR A 140 1.56 9.55 7.41
N VAL A 141 1.75 9.25 8.69
CA VAL A 141 1.92 10.23 9.77
C VAL A 141 3.41 10.42 10.05
N ASP A 142 3.86 11.67 10.02
CA ASP A 142 5.21 12.06 10.41
C ASP A 142 5.16 13.36 11.22
N GLY A 143 5.53 13.28 12.50
CA GLY A 143 5.45 14.41 13.42
C GLY A 143 4.04 14.98 13.54
N GLU A 144 3.86 16.24 13.20
CA GLU A 144 2.59 16.96 13.27
C GLU A 144 1.79 16.90 11.95
N HIS A 145 2.28 16.18 10.95
CA HIS A 145 1.72 16.14 9.62
C HIS A 145 1.23 14.74 9.20
N LEU A 146 0.28 14.76 8.31
CA LEU A 146 -0.32 13.60 7.67
C LEU A 146 -0.24 13.76 6.16
N TYR A 147 0.28 12.76 5.46
CA TYR A 147 0.45 12.77 4.00
C TYR A 147 -0.42 11.69 3.37
N VAL A 148 -1.14 12.07 2.32
CA VAL A 148 -2.06 11.18 1.60
C VAL A 148 -1.92 11.33 0.10
N ILE A 149 -2.22 10.26 -0.63
CA ILE A 149 -2.37 10.27 -2.08
C ILE A 149 -3.79 9.83 -2.42
N GLY A 150 -4.55 10.74 -3.01
CA GLY A 150 -5.91 10.50 -3.47
C GLY A 150 -5.96 9.72 -4.79
N MET A 151 -7.12 9.17 -5.09
CA MET A 151 -7.37 8.32 -6.26
C MET A 151 -7.03 8.99 -7.59
N GLY A 152 -7.27 10.31 -7.69
CA GLY A 152 -6.96 11.14 -8.87
C GLY A 152 -5.50 11.61 -8.94
N GLY A 153 -4.66 11.25 -7.95
CA GLY A 153 -3.27 11.67 -7.87
C GLY A 153 -3.05 12.99 -7.10
N ARG A 154 -4.03 13.42 -6.30
CA ARG A 154 -3.81 14.53 -5.37
C ARG A 154 -2.93 14.06 -4.22
N VAL A 155 -1.78 14.68 -4.03
CA VAL A 155 -0.94 14.54 -2.83
C VAL A 155 -1.31 15.69 -1.90
N ALA A 156 -1.65 15.39 -0.66
CA ALA A 156 -2.01 16.41 0.31
C ALA A 156 -1.27 16.18 1.63
N CYS A 157 -0.80 17.27 2.22
CA CYS A 157 -0.27 17.34 3.58
C CYS A 157 -1.31 18.04 4.46
N LEU A 158 -1.68 17.40 5.57
CA LEU A 158 -2.62 17.92 6.54
C LEU A 158 -2.00 17.95 7.93
N GLN A 159 -2.46 18.84 8.79
CA GLN A 159 -2.13 18.81 10.22
C GLN A 159 -2.87 17.67 10.90
N ILE A 160 -2.19 16.86 11.71
CA ILE A 160 -2.83 15.74 12.44
C ILE A 160 -3.79 16.23 13.53
N ALA A 161 -3.59 17.45 14.04
CA ALA A 161 -4.38 17.98 15.14
C ALA A 161 -5.85 18.24 14.77
N ASP A 162 -6.09 18.83 13.59
CA ASP A 162 -7.39 19.32 13.17
C ASP A 162 -7.74 19.01 11.69
N GLY A 163 -6.88 18.32 10.98
CA GLY A 163 -7.08 17.95 9.58
C GLY A 163 -6.94 19.11 8.59
N LYS A 164 -6.33 20.24 9.00
CA LYS A 164 -6.17 21.41 8.15
C LYS A 164 -5.17 21.18 7.04
N LEU A 165 -5.54 21.51 5.80
CA LEU A 165 -4.66 21.40 4.64
C LEU A 165 -3.47 22.38 4.80
N VAL A 166 -2.26 21.85 4.69
CA VAL A 166 -0.99 22.62 4.69
C VAL A 166 -0.58 22.95 3.27
N TRP A 167 -0.42 21.92 2.45
CA TRP A 167 -0.12 22.04 1.02
C TRP A 167 -0.72 20.88 0.22
N GLU A 168 -0.81 21.06 -1.09
CA GLU A 168 -1.25 20.02 -2.01
C GLU A 168 -0.50 20.10 -3.34
N ARG A 169 -0.36 18.94 -4.01
CA ARG A 169 0.18 18.79 -5.36
C ARG A 169 -0.69 17.82 -6.16
N GLN A 170 -0.57 17.87 -7.48
CA GLN A 170 -1.35 17.02 -8.37
C GLN A 170 -0.40 16.20 -9.27
N LEU A 171 -0.37 14.87 -9.07
CA LEU A 171 0.54 13.99 -9.81
C LEU A 171 0.30 14.02 -11.33
N THR A 172 -0.92 14.29 -11.77
CA THR A 172 -1.26 14.39 -13.19
C THR A 172 -0.80 15.71 -13.79
N ASP A 173 -1.14 16.82 -13.16
CA ASP A 173 -0.98 18.16 -13.74
C ASP A 173 0.44 18.70 -13.54
N ASP A 174 1.04 18.45 -12.36
CA ASP A 174 2.38 18.95 -12.02
C ASP A 174 3.49 18.08 -12.61
N PHE A 175 3.22 16.77 -12.81
CA PHE A 175 4.26 15.79 -13.16
C PHE A 175 3.92 14.94 -14.39
N GLY A 176 2.85 15.25 -15.10
CA GLY A 176 2.45 14.53 -16.31
C GLY A 176 2.04 13.07 -16.07
N GLY A 177 1.74 12.71 -14.83
CA GLY A 177 1.22 11.40 -14.46
C GLY A 177 -0.12 11.12 -15.14
N LYS A 178 -0.44 9.84 -15.28
CA LYS A 178 -1.75 9.40 -15.79
C LYS A 178 -2.41 8.54 -14.72
N VAL A 179 -3.67 8.87 -14.39
CA VAL A 179 -4.45 8.05 -13.46
C VAL A 179 -4.49 6.61 -13.98
N PRO A 180 -3.98 5.64 -13.21
CA PRO A 180 -4.04 4.24 -13.60
C PRO A 180 -5.51 3.73 -13.70
N PRO A 181 -5.77 2.62 -14.41
CA PRO A 181 -7.14 2.09 -14.58
C PRO A 181 -7.91 1.87 -13.28
N TRP A 182 -7.23 1.52 -12.19
CA TRP A 182 -7.81 1.35 -10.84
C TRP A 182 -7.42 2.50 -9.90
N SER A 183 -7.15 3.70 -10.45
CA SER A 183 -6.74 4.90 -9.71
C SER A 183 -5.33 4.79 -9.09
N PHE A 184 -4.83 5.87 -8.52
CA PHE A 184 -3.65 5.79 -7.66
C PHE A 184 -4.02 5.06 -6.37
N ARG A 185 -3.15 4.12 -5.92
CA ARG A 185 -3.34 3.28 -4.72
C ARG A 185 -2.14 3.28 -3.81
N GLU A 186 -1.09 3.95 -4.22
CA GLU A 186 0.16 4.12 -3.50
C GLU A 186 -0.07 4.87 -2.19
N SER A 187 0.67 4.48 -1.15
CA SER A 187 0.82 5.23 0.10
C SER A 187 2.11 6.04 0.05
N ALA A 188 2.05 7.34 0.30
CA ALA A 188 3.22 8.20 0.30
C ALA A 188 4.29 7.67 1.26
N LEU A 189 5.55 7.67 0.85
CA LEU A 189 6.68 7.39 1.74
C LEU A 189 7.23 8.72 2.24
N VAL A 190 7.38 8.87 3.55
CA VAL A 190 8.07 10.02 4.17
C VAL A 190 9.41 9.55 4.70
N ASP A 191 10.50 10.23 4.30
CA ASP A 191 11.85 9.90 4.73
C ASP A 191 12.68 11.20 4.88
N GLY A 192 13.14 11.49 6.09
CA GLY A 192 13.79 12.75 6.38
C GLY A 192 12.89 13.95 6.06
N ASP A 193 13.32 14.81 5.14
CA ASP A 193 12.58 16.00 4.71
C ASP A 193 11.78 15.78 3.42
N GLN A 194 11.64 14.52 2.99
CA GLN A 194 11.09 14.19 1.68
C GLN A 194 9.79 13.39 1.77
N VAL A 195 8.86 13.71 0.87
CA VAL A 195 7.69 12.89 0.55
C VAL A 195 7.88 12.30 -0.84
N ILE A 196 7.89 10.98 -0.94
CA ILE A 196 8.15 10.25 -2.18
C ILE A 196 6.84 9.76 -2.76
N CYS A 197 6.63 10.06 -4.04
CA CYS A 197 5.45 9.69 -4.81
C CYS A 197 5.84 9.17 -6.19
N THR A 198 4.93 8.41 -6.82
CA THR A 198 5.14 7.80 -8.13
C THR A 198 4.10 8.29 -9.16
N PRO A 199 4.27 9.49 -9.75
CA PRO A 199 3.40 9.99 -10.81
C PRO A 199 3.32 9.06 -12.02
N GLY A 200 4.44 8.40 -12.36
CA GLY A 200 4.54 7.55 -13.54
C GLY A 200 4.48 8.32 -14.86
N GLY A 201 4.74 9.62 -14.83
CA GLY A 201 4.85 10.48 -16.00
C GLY A 201 6.13 10.24 -16.79
N PRO A 202 6.19 10.66 -18.07
CA PRO A 202 7.35 10.43 -18.92
C PRO A 202 8.61 11.15 -18.43
N GLU A 203 8.48 12.27 -17.72
CA GLU A 203 9.59 13.05 -17.18
C GLU A 203 9.63 13.03 -15.64
N ALA A 204 8.72 12.31 -15.02
CA ALA A 204 8.60 12.19 -13.58
C ALA A 204 8.00 10.84 -13.20
N THR A 205 8.78 9.79 -13.31
CA THR A 205 8.34 8.45 -12.87
C THR A 205 8.20 8.41 -11.36
N MET A 206 9.21 8.87 -10.63
CA MET A 206 9.18 9.14 -9.19
C MET A 206 9.52 10.60 -8.92
N VAL A 207 9.03 11.13 -7.82
CA VAL A 207 9.34 12.50 -7.36
C VAL A 207 9.57 12.49 -5.86
N ALA A 208 10.46 13.39 -5.41
CA ALA A 208 10.53 13.80 -4.03
C ALA A 208 10.03 15.23 -3.88
N LEU A 209 9.17 15.43 -2.91
CA LEU A 209 8.63 16.72 -2.50
C LEU A 209 9.19 17.07 -1.12
N ASN A 210 9.46 18.33 -0.87
CA ASN A 210 9.75 18.81 0.47
C ASN A 210 8.51 18.58 1.36
N LYS A 211 8.67 17.92 2.49
CA LYS A 211 7.53 17.51 3.32
C LYS A 211 6.77 18.70 3.93
N GLU A 212 7.45 19.82 4.19
CA GLU A 212 6.83 21.01 4.81
C GLU A 212 6.14 21.92 3.79
N THR A 213 6.67 21.98 2.55
CA THR A 213 6.22 22.97 1.56
C THR A 213 5.54 22.36 0.33
N GLY A 214 5.77 21.09 0.05
CA GLY A 214 5.32 20.44 -1.19
C GLY A 214 6.16 20.82 -2.42
N GLU A 215 7.25 21.58 -2.27
CA GLU A 215 8.16 21.92 -3.37
C GLU A 215 8.88 20.69 -3.90
N THR A 216 9.10 20.64 -5.21
CA THR A 216 9.79 19.51 -5.84
C THR A 216 11.28 19.59 -5.57
N LEU A 217 11.84 18.54 -4.96
CA LEU A 217 13.27 18.42 -4.69
C LEU A 217 14.01 17.78 -5.86
N TRP A 218 13.45 16.71 -6.40
CA TRP A 218 13.97 16.03 -7.59
C TRP A 218 12.88 15.22 -8.31
N LYS A 219 13.17 14.85 -9.56
CA LYS A 219 12.35 13.98 -10.41
C LYS A 219 13.22 12.88 -10.99
N THR A 220 12.69 11.67 -11.03
CA THR A 220 13.33 10.52 -11.72
C THR A 220 12.62 10.26 -13.03
N ASN A 221 13.37 10.14 -14.11
CA ASN A 221 12.84 9.77 -15.41
C ASN A 221 13.28 8.35 -15.79
N LEU A 222 12.32 7.52 -16.21
CA LEU A 222 12.57 6.25 -16.85
C LEU A 222 12.21 6.35 -18.33
N ASN A 223 13.15 6.03 -19.21
CA ASN A 223 12.91 5.93 -20.65
C ASN A 223 11.83 4.90 -20.98
N ALA A 224 11.33 4.91 -22.21
CA ALA A 224 10.28 4.01 -22.66
C ALA A 224 10.71 2.51 -22.62
N ASP A 225 12.00 2.23 -22.76
CA ASP A 225 12.61 0.90 -22.60
C ASP A 225 12.83 0.50 -21.14
N GLY A 226 12.58 1.43 -20.20
CA GLY A 226 12.79 1.25 -18.78
C GLY A 226 14.17 1.68 -18.30
N THR A 227 15.10 2.08 -19.18
CA THR A 227 16.38 2.63 -18.74
C THR A 227 16.15 4.00 -18.09
N GLY A 228 16.82 4.25 -16.96
CA GLY A 228 16.67 5.51 -16.26
C GLY A 228 17.64 6.59 -16.75
N ASN A 229 17.30 7.84 -16.49
CA ASN A 229 18.27 8.91 -16.56
C ASN A 229 19.28 8.73 -15.41
N THR A 230 20.55 8.60 -15.76
CA THR A 230 21.64 8.45 -14.78
C THR A 230 22.05 9.78 -14.14
N GLU A 231 21.51 10.91 -14.61
CA GLU A 231 21.70 12.22 -14.01
C GLU A 231 20.44 12.60 -13.25
N GLY A 232 20.55 12.71 -11.93
CA GLY A 232 19.46 13.21 -11.07
C GLY A 232 19.14 14.66 -11.43
N ASN A 233 17.88 14.97 -11.67
CA ASN A 233 17.42 16.33 -11.92
C ASN A 233 17.02 17.01 -10.60
N LYS A 234 17.95 17.72 -9.94
CA LYS A 234 17.57 18.70 -8.91
C LYS A 234 16.82 19.85 -9.59
N VAL A 235 15.59 20.09 -9.19
CA VAL A 235 14.77 21.21 -9.68
C VAL A 235 14.95 22.36 -8.69
N PRO A 236 15.41 23.57 -9.12
CA PRO A 236 15.33 24.75 -8.27
C PRO A 236 13.84 25.05 -7.99
N GLY A 237 13.46 25.09 -6.71
CA GLY A 237 12.11 25.19 -6.17
C GLY A 237 11.06 25.81 -7.07
N ASP A 238 10.15 24.97 -7.54
CA ASP A 238 8.85 25.40 -8.01
C ASP A 238 7.98 25.49 -6.74
N GLY A 239 7.77 26.70 -6.24
CA GLY A 239 7.02 26.96 -4.99
C GLY A 239 5.67 26.23 -4.95
N PRO A 240 5.04 26.11 -3.77
CA PRO A 240 3.76 25.43 -3.62
C PRO A 240 2.75 26.00 -4.62
N ALA A 241 1.97 25.13 -5.24
CA ALA A 241 0.88 25.59 -6.10
C ALA A 241 0.03 26.59 -5.31
N PRO A 242 -0.29 27.78 -5.85
CA PRO A 242 -1.04 28.77 -5.11
C PRO A 242 -2.35 28.13 -4.65
N ARG A 243 -2.64 28.27 -3.36
CA ARG A 243 -3.94 27.85 -2.79
C ARG A 243 -5.01 28.41 -3.69
N GLY A 244 -5.80 27.52 -4.28
CA GLY A 244 -6.85 27.93 -5.21
C GLY A 244 -7.75 28.98 -4.54
N ASN A 245 -7.57 30.23 -4.92
CA ASN A 245 -8.60 31.21 -4.71
C ASN A 245 -9.84 30.67 -5.40
N PRO A 246 -11.02 30.72 -4.76
CA PRO A 246 -12.27 30.40 -5.46
C PRO A 246 -12.27 31.25 -6.73
N ARG A 247 -12.40 30.61 -7.89
CA ARG A 247 -12.56 31.31 -9.17
C ARG A 247 -13.64 32.37 -8.98
N PRO A 248 -13.39 33.65 -9.31
CA PRO A 248 -14.47 34.62 -9.33
C PRO A 248 -15.51 34.13 -10.35
N GLU A 249 -16.73 33.92 -9.91
CA GLU A 249 -17.86 33.83 -10.80
C GLU A 249 -17.98 35.15 -11.58
N GLY A 250 -17.74 35.09 -12.88
CA GLY A 250 -18.00 36.20 -13.74
C GLY A 250 -16.90 36.61 -14.70
N LEU A 251 -16.70 35.82 -15.74
CA LEU A 251 -16.31 36.31 -17.08
C LEU A 251 -16.81 35.28 -18.09
N ARG A 252 -18.06 35.43 -18.50
CA ARG A 252 -18.54 34.82 -19.76
C ARG A 252 -17.80 35.49 -20.90
N PRO A 253 -17.23 34.75 -21.88
CA PRO A 253 -16.77 35.35 -23.12
C PRO A 253 -18.01 35.88 -23.88
N GLN A 254 -18.07 37.17 -24.11
CA GLN A 254 -19.04 37.77 -25.01
C GLN A 254 -18.64 37.45 -26.46
N GLY A 255 -19.58 36.89 -27.17
CA GLY A 255 -19.83 37.22 -28.54
C GLY A 255 -19.11 36.42 -29.63
N LEU A 256 -19.82 35.44 -30.12
CA LEU A 256 -20.01 35.24 -31.58
C LEU A 256 -21.41 34.68 -31.76
N GLN A 257 -22.31 35.52 -32.30
CA GLN A 257 -23.63 35.11 -32.75
C GLN A 257 -23.51 34.28 -34.03
N PRO A 258 -24.12 33.10 -34.14
CA PRO A 258 -24.42 32.50 -35.43
C PRO A 258 -25.74 33.05 -35.96
N GLN A 259 -25.68 33.61 -37.16
CA GLN A 259 -26.86 34.01 -37.90
C GLN A 259 -27.72 32.80 -38.29
N GLY A 260 -29.00 33.04 -38.27
CA GLY A 260 -30.14 32.19 -38.35
C GLY A 260 -30.20 31.09 -39.39
N LEU A 261 -30.76 29.97 -38.97
CA LEU A 261 -31.54 29.06 -39.79
C LEU A 261 -32.85 28.76 -39.05
N GLN A 262 -33.95 29.12 -39.69
CA GLN A 262 -35.32 28.87 -39.18
C GLN A 262 -35.64 27.37 -39.22
N PRO A 263 -36.28 26.80 -38.20
CA PRO A 263 -36.81 25.45 -38.27
C PRO A 263 -38.19 25.45 -38.94
N ARG A 264 -38.31 24.63 -39.98
CA ARG A 264 -39.61 24.23 -40.54
C ARG A 264 -40.33 23.31 -39.58
N GLY A 265 -41.58 23.65 -39.29
CA GLY A 265 -42.46 22.92 -38.40
C GLY A 265 -42.79 21.50 -38.88
N LEU A 266 -42.81 20.58 -37.94
CA LEU A 266 -43.47 19.29 -38.05
C LEU A 266 -44.53 19.21 -36.93
N GLN A 267 -45.75 18.96 -37.30
CA GLN A 267 -46.90 18.79 -36.40
C GLN A 267 -46.82 17.44 -35.68
N PRO A 268 -47.25 17.31 -34.43
CA PRO A 268 -47.35 16.04 -33.75
C PRO A 268 -48.65 15.30 -34.13
N GLN A 269 -48.51 14.08 -34.59
CA GLN A 269 -49.64 13.15 -34.69
C GLN A 269 -49.81 12.42 -33.36
N GLY A 270 -51.03 12.42 -32.85
CA GLY A 270 -51.42 11.84 -31.60
C GLY A 270 -51.35 10.30 -31.59
N LEU A 271 -50.92 9.76 -30.51
CA LEU A 271 -51.06 8.35 -30.15
C LEU A 271 -52.02 8.23 -28.96
N GLN A 272 -53.12 7.48 -29.19
CA GLN A 272 -54.10 7.13 -28.18
C GLN A 272 -53.58 6.00 -27.26
N PRO A 273 -53.95 5.98 -25.97
CA PRO A 273 -53.54 4.93 -25.04
C PRO A 273 -54.39 3.64 -25.20
N ARG A 274 -53.77 2.51 -25.34
CA ARG A 274 -54.41 1.20 -25.21
C ARG A 274 -54.39 0.74 -23.77
N GLY A 275 -55.60 0.37 -23.30
CA GLY A 275 -55.89 -0.06 -21.95
C GLY A 275 -55.23 -1.39 -21.54
N LEU A 276 -54.89 -1.45 -20.28
CA LEU A 276 -54.46 -2.64 -19.54
C LEU A 276 -55.72 -3.46 -19.14
N GLN A 277 -55.75 -4.75 -19.48
CA GLN A 277 -56.65 -5.72 -18.84
C GLN A 277 -55.83 -6.63 -17.91
N PRO A 278 -56.37 -7.02 -16.75
CA PRO A 278 -55.71 -7.92 -15.79
C PRO A 278 -55.93 -9.40 -16.11
N SER A 279 -54.88 -10.19 -16.05
CA SER A 279 -54.97 -11.66 -16.12
C SER A 279 -54.97 -12.26 -14.72
N SER A 280 -55.96 -13.12 -14.50
CA SER A 280 -56.26 -13.90 -13.28
C SER A 280 -55.25 -15.05 -13.02
N PRO A 281 -55.19 -15.56 -11.78
CA PRO A 281 -54.29 -16.64 -11.41
C PRO A 281 -54.85 -18.02 -11.68
N SER A 282 -54.01 -19.00 -11.99
CA SER A 282 -54.38 -20.43 -12.06
C SER A 282 -53.51 -21.28 -11.15
N PRO A 283 -53.96 -22.46 -10.73
CA PRO A 283 -53.81 -22.94 -9.37
C PRO A 283 -52.67 -23.93 -9.15
N GLN A 284 -52.31 -24.08 -7.87
CA GLN A 284 -51.40 -25.09 -7.30
C GLN A 284 -51.91 -26.54 -7.58
N LYS A 285 -50.97 -27.43 -7.88
CA LYS A 285 -51.11 -28.84 -7.63
C LYS A 285 -49.97 -29.33 -6.78
N THR A 286 -50.35 -29.84 -5.63
CA THR A 286 -49.63 -30.71 -4.73
C THR A 286 -49.60 -32.13 -5.34
N ASP A 287 -48.50 -32.84 -5.09
CA ASP A 287 -48.42 -34.21 -4.60
C ASP A 287 -47.19 -34.97 -5.10
N GLY A 288 -46.52 -35.64 -4.18
CA GLY A 288 -46.10 -37.02 -4.30
C GLY A 288 -44.59 -37.31 -4.19
N ASN A 289 -44.19 -37.67 -2.99
CA ASN A 289 -42.98 -38.44 -2.65
C ASN A 289 -42.69 -39.57 -3.62
N PHE A 290 -41.43 -39.75 -4.01
CA PHE A 290 -40.79 -41.08 -4.08
C PHE A 290 -39.26 -40.95 -3.93
N VAL A 291 -38.73 -41.55 -2.87
CA VAL A 291 -37.31 -41.79 -2.60
C VAL A 291 -36.93 -43.11 -3.30
N GLN A 292 -35.88 -43.10 -4.12
CA GLN A 292 -35.13 -44.32 -4.44
C GLN A 292 -33.62 -44.12 -4.23
N PRO A 293 -32.92 -45.13 -3.70
CA PRO A 293 -31.51 -45.01 -3.34
C PRO A 293 -30.61 -45.26 -4.56
N GLN A 294 -29.63 -44.37 -4.76
CA GLN A 294 -28.59 -44.59 -5.76
C GLN A 294 -27.43 -45.39 -5.17
N THR A 295 -27.12 -46.47 -5.84
CA THR A 295 -25.99 -47.38 -5.63
C THR A 295 -24.67 -46.70 -6.02
N ALA A 296 -23.63 -46.89 -5.22
CA ALA A 296 -22.26 -46.44 -5.44
C ALA A 296 -21.61 -47.12 -6.67
N PRO A 297 -20.76 -46.40 -7.42
CA PRO A 297 -19.94 -47.00 -8.47
C PRO A 297 -18.69 -47.70 -7.90
N PRO A 298 -18.16 -48.74 -8.60
CA PRO A 298 -17.03 -49.52 -8.14
C PRO A 298 -15.67 -48.79 -8.27
N PRO A 299 -14.63 -49.26 -7.56
CA PRO A 299 -13.30 -48.65 -7.54
C PRO A 299 -12.54 -48.84 -8.85
N ARG A 300 -11.81 -47.79 -9.26
CA ARG A 300 -10.93 -47.81 -10.44
C ARG A 300 -9.53 -48.28 -10.08
N ASP A 301 -9.06 -49.18 -10.92
CA ASP A 301 -7.74 -49.80 -10.96
C ASP A 301 -6.62 -48.78 -11.29
N PRO A 302 -5.42 -48.87 -10.67
CA PRO A 302 -4.37 -47.88 -10.84
C PRO A 302 -3.29 -48.23 -11.88
N ASP A 303 -3.58 -48.90 -12.97
CA ASP A 303 -2.57 -49.14 -14.01
C ASP A 303 -3.18 -49.11 -15.43
N ALA A 304 -3.13 -47.93 -16.07
CA ALA A 304 -3.17 -47.83 -17.52
C ALA A 304 -2.32 -46.69 -18.00
N GLN A 305 -1.11 -47.02 -18.39
CA GLN A 305 -0.16 -46.16 -19.11
C GLN A 305 -0.67 -45.79 -20.51
N ASN A 306 -0.59 -44.49 -20.80
CA ASN A 306 0.04 -43.90 -22.00
C ASN A 306 -0.54 -44.18 -23.39
N GLN A 307 -0.59 -43.10 -24.11
CA GLN A 307 -0.56 -42.83 -25.56
C GLN A 307 -1.86 -42.22 -26.12
N ASN A 308 -1.83 -40.89 -26.27
CA ASN A 308 -1.94 -40.20 -27.56
C ASN A 308 -2.04 -38.69 -27.39
N ALA A 309 -0.96 -38.00 -27.73
CA ALA A 309 -0.94 -36.57 -27.95
C ALA A 309 -1.82 -36.22 -29.16
N ARG A 310 -2.79 -35.32 -28.97
CA ARG A 310 -3.34 -34.46 -30.03
C ARG A 310 -3.55 -33.05 -29.46
N PRO A 311 -3.09 -32.00 -30.15
CA PRO A 311 -3.24 -30.63 -29.72
C PRO A 311 -4.58 -30.06 -30.18
N GLY A 312 -5.26 -29.29 -29.33
CA GLY A 312 -6.38 -28.51 -29.80
C GLY A 312 -7.54 -28.43 -28.81
N GLY A 313 -7.57 -27.41 -28.00
CA GLY A 313 -8.69 -27.05 -27.16
C GLY A 313 -8.43 -25.74 -26.43
N ARG A 314 -8.32 -24.65 -27.20
CA ARG A 314 -8.30 -23.28 -26.70
C ARG A 314 -9.65 -22.98 -26.02
N GLY A 315 -9.68 -23.07 -24.70
CA GLY A 315 -10.66 -22.39 -23.86
C GLY A 315 -10.15 -20.97 -23.60
N GLY A 316 -10.15 -20.13 -24.64
CA GLY A 316 -9.79 -18.74 -24.50
C GLY A 316 -10.93 -17.96 -23.86
N PHE A 317 -10.74 -17.40 -22.70
CA PHE A 317 -11.40 -16.16 -22.31
C PHE A 317 -10.86 -15.03 -23.19
N GLY A 318 -11.23 -15.07 -24.46
CA GLY A 318 -10.95 -14.05 -25.43
C GLY A 318 -12.01 -12.96 -25.40
N GLY A 319 -12.16 -12.27 -24.28
CA GLY A 319 -12.65 -10.92 -24.30
C GLY A 319 -11.56 -10.05 -24.91
N ARG A 320 -11.61 -9.83 -26.23
CA ARG A 320 -10.88 -8.74 -26.89
C ARG A 320 -11.47 -7.40 -26.41
N GLY A 321 -11.30 -7.12 -25.09
CA GLY A 321 -11.53 -5.84 -24.47
C GLY A 321 -10.47 -4.88 -24.96
N ARG A 322 -10.90 -3.87 -25.55
CA ARG A 322 -10.43 -2.57 -26.00
C ARG A 322 -9.28 -1.96 -25.17
N PHE A 323 -8.19 -2.70 -24.91
CA PHE A 323 -6.91 -2.13 -24.53
C PHE A 323 -6.22 -1.69 -25.83
N GLY A 324 -6.41 -0.41 -26.17
CA GLY A 324 -5.97 0.17 -27.41
C GLY A 324 -4.49 -0.13 -27.68
N ARG A 325 -4.20 -0.72 -28.82
CA ARG A 325 -2.87 -0.67 -29.43
C ARG A 325 -2.50 0.81 -29.57
N GLY A 326 -1.51 1.28 -28.80
CA GLY A 326 -0.84 2.54 -29.05
C GLY A 326 -0.91 3.62 -27.95
N GLY A 327 -1.56 3.40 -26.81
CA GLY A 327 -1.43 4.32 -25.68
C GLY A 327 -0.22 3.95 -24.83
N SER A 328 0.68 4.90 -24.58
CA SER A 328 1.72 4.79 -23.54
C SER A 328 1.04 4.36 -22.22
N ARG A 329 1.41 3.18 -21.69
CA ARG A 329 0.90 2.71 -20.40
C ARG A 329 1.36 3.68 -19.32
N PRO A 330 0.53 3.96 -18.29
CA PRO A 330 0.98 4.71 -17.11
C PRO A 330 2.25 4.08 -16.55
N GLY A 331 3.24 4.89 -16.18
CA GLY A 331 4.47 4.39 -15.55
C GLY A 331 4.26 4.04 -14.08
N ALA A 332 3.25 4.65 -13.41
CA ALA A 332 2.82 4.31 -12.07
C ALA A 332 2.18 2.92 -12.06
N ALA A 333 2.44 2.16 -11.00
CA ALA A 333 1.71 0.95 -10.66
C ALA A 333 0.84 1.22 -9.42
N TYR A 334 0.66 0.21 -8.58
CA TYR A 334 -0.20 0.28 -7.40
C TYR A 334 0.59 -0.02 -6.12
N SER A 335 1.88 -0.32 -6.27
CA SER A 335 2.83 -0.60 -5.21
C SER A 335 3.22 0.69 -4.48
N SER A 336 3.61 0.58 -3.23
CA SER A 336 4.19 1.67 -2.44
C SER A 336 5.70 1.50 -2.32
N ALA A 337 6.45 2.61 -2.34
CA ALA A 337 7.90 2.61 -2.21
C ALA A 337 8.34 2.21 -0.81
N ILE A 338 9.56 1.66 -0.71
CA ILE A 338 10.29 1.48 0.55
C ILE A 338 11.60 2.28 0.50
N ALA A 339 12.15 2.58 1.68
CA ALA A 339 13.46 3.20 1.83
C ALA A 339 14.45 2.18 2.42
N ILE A 340 15.62 2.08 1.83
CA ILE A 340 16.68 1.17 2.28
C ILE A 340 18.01 1.90 2.41
N ASP A 341 18.88 1.42 3.29
CA ASP A 341 20.29 1.78 3.33
C ASP A 341 21.12 0.59 2.84
N PHE A 342 21.89 0.81 1.78
CA PHE A 342 22.79 -0.19 1.27
C PHE A 342 24.17 0.41 0.98
N GLU A 343 25.21 -0.12 1.65
CA GLU A 343 26.61 0.32 1.52
C GLU A 343 26.79 1.85 1.62
N GLY A 344 26.06 2.48 2.57
CA GLY A 344 26.11 3.92 2.84
C GLY A 344 25.31 4.79 1.88
N GLN A 345 24.57 4.21 0.94
CA GLN A 345 23.66 4.90 0.04
C GLN A 345 22.22 4.67 0.47
N ARG A 346 21.51 5.76 0.86
CA ARG A 346 20.06 5.75 1.05
C ARG A 346 19.38 5.66 -0.31
N GLN A 347 18.49 4.69 -0.49
CA GLN A 347 17.79 4.43 -1.75
C GLN A 347 16.29 4.29 -1.51
N TYR A 348 15.50 4.76 -2.47
CA TYR A 348 14.07 4.44 -2.55
C TYR A 348 13.85 3.35 -3.58
N VAL A 349 13.18 2.29 -3.17
CA VAL A 349 12.90 1.13 -4.02
C VAL A 349 11.41 1.08 -4.34
N GLN A 350 11.08 1.06 -5.64
CA GLN A 350 9.70 1.07 -6.12
C GLN A 350 9.47 0.05 -7.22
N LEU A 351 8.39 -0.73 -7.10
CA LEU A 351 7.91 -1.59 -8.17
C LEU A 351 6.95 -0.79 -9.07
N THR A 352 7.49 -0.23 -10.14
CA THR A 352 6.73 0.53 -11.13
C THR A 352 5.93 -0.39 -12.07
N ALA A 353 5.22 0.18 -13.05
CA ALA A 353 4.53 -0.61 -14.07
C ALA A 353 5.47 -1.44 -14.96
N LYS A 354 6.78 -1.15 -14.96
CA LYS A 354 7.76 -1.77 -15.88
C LYS A 354 8.90 -2.52 -15.19
N ALA A 355 9.31 -2.08 -14.01
CA ALA A 355 10.48 -2.60 -13.31
C ALA A 355 10.42 -2.32 -11.82
N LEU A 356 11.15 -3.10 -11.05
CA LEU A 356 11.66 -2.72 -9.74
C LEU A 356 12.86 -1.81 -9.94
N ILE A 357 12.86 -0.63 -9.33
CA ILE A 357 13.94 0.36 -9.47
C ILE A 357 14.47 0.76 -8.10
N GLY A 358 15.77 1.02 -8.04
CA GLY A 358 16.41 1.70 -6.93
C GLY A 358 16.85 3.10 -7.33
N VAL A 359 16.50 4.08 -6.53
CA VAL A 359 16.72 5.50 -6.78
C VAL A 359 17.49 6.11 -5.61
N ALA A 360 18.56 6.85 -5.89
CA ALA A 360 19.30 7.57 -4.86
C ALA A 360 18.41 8.61 -4.17
N ALA A 361 18.28 8.53 -2.85
CA ALA A 361 17.36 9.38 -2.09
C ALA A 361 17.68 10.87 -2.21
N GLU A 362 18.96 11.24 -2.30
CA GLU A 362 19.38 12.63 -2.36
C GLU A 362 19.12 13.30 -3.72
N THR A 363 19.21 12.53 -4.81
CA THR A 363 19.29 13.11 -6.17
C THR A 363 18.20 12.68 -7.11
N GLY A 364 17.49 11.59 -6.82
CA GLY A 364 16.56 10.97 -7.76
C GLY A 364 17.24 10.18 -8.88
N LYS A 365 18.58 9.99 -8.83
CA LYS A 365 19.31 9.20 -9.83
C LYS A 365 18.89 7.74 -9.75
N VAL A 366 18.55 7.12 -10.89
CA VAL A 366 18.34 5.67 -10.96
C VAL A 366 19.68 4.98 -10.78
N LEU A 367 19.76 4.10 -9.79
CA LEU A 367 20.97 3.35 -9.45
C LEU A 367 21.01 1.99 -10.15
N TRP A 368 19.86 1.33 -10.20
CA TRP A 368 19.68 0.03 -10.82
C TRP A 368 18.21 -0.20 -11.16
N GLN A 369 17.94 -1.20 -12.02
CA GLN A 369 16.58 -1.63 -12.33
C GLN A 369 16.51 -3.11 -12.68
N TYR A 370 15.45 -3.78 -12.21
CA TYR A 370 15.18 -5.18 -12.41
C TYR A 370 13.77 -5.38 -12.97
N THR A 371 13.65 -5.90 -14.19
CA THR A 371 12.38 -5.92 -14.93
C THR A 371 11.54 -7.17 -14.70
N ALA A 372 12.14 -8.31 -14.28
CA ALA A 372 11.46 -9.59 -14.22
C ALA A 372 10.19 -9.63 -13.32
N PRO A 373 10.14 -8.98 -12.14
CA PRO A 373 8.94 -9.04 -11.30
C PRO A 373 7.78 -8.20 -11.82
N ALA A 374 7.98 -7.30 -12.77
CA ALA A 374 6.91 -6.48 -13.33
C ALA A 374 6.14 -7.25 -14.41
N ASN A 375 4.82 -7.44 -14.21
CA ASN A 375 4.01 -8.16 -15.19
C ASN A 375 3.71 -7.34 -16.45
N ALA A 376 3.43 -8.04 -17.55
CA ALA A 376 3.17 -7.43 -18.85
C ALA A 376 1.95 -6.48 -18.88
N MET A 377 1.06 -6.54 -17.88
CA MET A 377 -0.12 -5.68 -17.78
C MET A 377 0.20 -4.35 -17.05
N GLY A 378 1.36 -4.26 -16.36
CA GLY A 378 1.71 -3.13 -15.51
C GLY A 378 0.83 -3.04 -14.25
N ILE A 379 0.24 -4.15 -13.82
CA ILE A 379 -0.58 -4.24 -12.62
C ILE A 379 0.26 -4.88 -11.52
N ASN A 380 1.10 -4.07 -10.89
CA ASN A 380 2.04 -4.48 -9.85
C ASN A 380 1.63 -3.84 -8.54
N CYS A 381 1.11 -4.64 -7.61
CA CYS A 381 0.48 -4.14 -6.40
C CYS A 381 1.32 -4.37 -5.13
N SER A 382 2.19 -5.39 -5.15
CA SER A 382 2.96 -5.77 -3.97
C SER A 382 4.09 -4.79 -3.68
N THR A 383 4.19 -4.36 -2.44
CA THR A 383 5.34 -3.60 -1.93
C THR A 383 6.59 -4.47 -2.00
N PRO A 384 7.74 -3.95 -2.47
CA PRO A 384 9.02 -4.66 -2.42
C PRO A 384 9.42 -4.99 -0.98
N ILE A 385 10.18 -6.04 -0.80
CA ILE A 385 10.74 -6.44 0.49
C ILE A 385 12.26 -6.32 0.40
N TYR A 386 12.86 -5.76 1.45
CA TYR A 386 14.30 -5.73 1.64
C TYR A 386 14.67 -6.41 2.95
N HIS A 387 15.58 -7.38 2.90
CA HIS A 387 16.09 -8.07 4.07
C HIS A 387 17.51 -8.54 3.80
N ASP A 388 18.46 -8.17 4.65
CA ASP A 388 19.87 -8.60 4.61
C ASP A 388 20.56 -8.49 3.23
N GLY A 389 20.37 -7.34 2.56
CA GLY A 389 21.00 -7.08 1.26
C GLY A 389 20.27 -7.70 0.07
N ILE A 390 19.18 -8.45 0.32
CA ILE A 390 18.33 -9.05 -0.72
C ILE A 390 17.06 -8.25 -0.87
N LEU A 391 16.70 -7.95 -2.10
CA LEU A 391 15.42 -7.38 -2.49
C LEU A 391 14.58 -8.44 -3.17
N PHE A 392 13.30 -8.51 -2.79
CA PHE A 392 12.31 -9.34 -3.46
C PHE A 392 11.12 -8.50 -3.89
N ALA A 393 10.66 -8.73 -5.10
CA ALA A 393 9.40 -8.17 -5.60
C ALA A 393 8.61 -9.20 -6.37
N ALA A 394 7.29 -9.11 -6.33
CA ALA A 394 6.41 -10.05 -7.01
C ALA A 394 5.20 -9.36 -7.63
N SER A 395 4.65 -10.00 -8.66
CA SER A 395 3.36 -9.61 -9.22
C SER A 395 2.55 -10.83 -9.65
N ALA A 396 1.24 -10.65 -9.68
CA ALA A 396 0.29 -11.67 -10.12
C ALA A 396 0.16 -11.75 -11.66
N TYR A 397 -0.98 -12.24 -12.12
CA TYR A 397 -1.35 -12.36 -13.55
C TYR A 397 -0.44 -13.29 -14.36
N GLY A 398 0.03 -14.38 -13.74
CA GLY A 398 0.86 -15.39 -14.40
C GLY A 398 2.34 -15.04 -14.45
N ASN A 399 2.77 -13.99 -13.74
CA ASN A 399 4.17 -13.60 -13.65
C ASN A 399 4.90 -14.39 -12.55
N GLY A 400 5.11 -13.81 -11.40
CA GLY A 400 5.87 -14.42 -10.31
C GLY A 400 6.60 -13.38 -9.49
N GLY A 401 7.63 -13.83 -8.76
CA GLY A 401 8.50 -12.99 -7.97
C GLY A 401 9.97 -13.30 -8.19
N GLY A 402 10.81 -12.28 -8.07
CA GLY A 402 12.25 -12.41 -8.22
C GLY A 402 13.01 -11.77 -7.07
N ALA A 403 14.10 -12.42 -6.68
CA ALA A 403 15.04 -11.92 -5.68
C ALA A 403 16.34 -11.48 -6.35
N ILE A 404 16.86 -10.35 -5.92
CA ILE A 404 18.16 -9.82 -6.32
C ILE A 404 18.99 -9.48 -5.09
N ARG A 405 20.29 -9.72 -5.18
CA ARG A 405 21.29 -9.22 -4.22
C ARG A 405 21.91 -7.96 -4.78
N LEU A 406 21.85 -6.86 -4.04
CA LEU A 406 22.52 -5.63 -4.44
C LEU A 406 24.04 -5.75 -4.36
N ILE A 407 24.72 -5.07 -5.28
CA ILE A 407 26.18 -5.03 -5.38
C ILE A 407 26.61 -3.57 -5.53
N LYS A 408 27.54 -3.14 -4.68
CA LYS A 408 28.27 -1.88 -4.89
C LYS A 408 29.59 -2.18 -5.61
N LYS A 409 29.82 -1.53 -6.75
CA LYS A 409 31.04 -1.68 -7.55
C LYS A 409 32.18 -0.79 -7.04
N GLU A 410 33.38 -1.05 -7.49
CA GLU A 410 34.58 -0.28 -7.13
C GLU A 410 34.51 1.20 -7.56
N ASP A 411 33.72 1.52 -8.58
CA ASP A 411 33.50 2.88 -9.08
C ASP A 411 32.32 3.60 -8.39
N ASP A 412 31.87 3.09 -7.23
CA ASP A 412 30.72 3.55 -6.47
C ASP A 412 29.37 3.46 -7.22
N SER A 413 29.32 2.80 -8.36
CA SER A 413 28.06 2.46 -9.01
C SER A 413 27.40 1.25 -8.35
N PHE A 414 26.09 1.10 -8.58
CA PHE A 414 25.31 -0.01 -8.05
C PHE A 414 24.85 -0.94 -9.18
N ASP A 415 24.81 -2.22 -8.87
CA ASP A 415 24.33 -3.29 -9.74
C ASP A 415 23.62 -4.34 -8.87
N PHE A 416 23.20 -5.44 -9.45
CA PHE A 416 22.63 -6.56 -8.73
C PHE A 416 22.95 -7.90 -9.39
N GLU A 417 22.85 -8.95 -8.61
CA GLU A 417 22.82 -10.35 -9.05
C GLU A 417 21.40 -10.89 -8.85
N GLU A 418 20.80 -11.46 -9.90
CA GLU A 418 19.55 -12.21 -9.75
C GLU A 418 19.85 -13.54 -9.05
N LEU A 419 19.29 -13.73 -7.84
CA LEU A 419 19.45 -14.97 -7.09
C LEU A 419 18.51 -16.05 -7.64
N TYR A 420 17.24 -15.67 -7.85
CA TYR A 420 16.24 -16.55 -8.44
C TYR A 420 15.03 -15.77 -8.95
N PHE A 421 14.28 -16.44 -9.82
CA PHE A 421 12.91 -16.04 -10.20
C PHE A 421 11.97 -17.23 -10.02
N THR A 422 10.84 -17.04 -9.34
CA THR A 422 9.89 -18.11 -9.04
C THR A 422 8.46 -17.76 -9.43
N SER A 423 7.75 -18.68 -10.08
CA SER A 423 6.29 -18.58 -10.28
C SER A 423 5.49 -19.00 -9.05
N SER A 424 6.16 -19.38 -7.98
CA SER A 424 5.56 -19.89 -6.75
C SER A 424 5.10 -18.79 -5.79
N MET A 425 5.44 -17.53 -6.08
CA MET A 425 4.98 -16.35 -5.35
C MET A 425 4.44 -15.29 -6.32
N GLN A 426 3.23 -15.52 -6.82
CA GLN A 426 2.47 -14.56 -7.61
C GLN A 426 1.65 -13.68 -6.64
N ASN A 427 2.31 -12.82 -5.89
CA ASN A 427 1.60 -11.99 -4.93
C ASN A 427 0.79 -10.90 -5.65
N HIS A 428 -0.47 -10.71 -5.25
CA HIS A 428 -1.41 -9.78 -5.87
C HIS A 428 -1.60 -8.54 -4.98
N HIS A 429 -2.57 -8.57 -4.05
CA HIS A 429 -2.86 -7.45 -3.17
C HIS A 429 -2.40 -7.66 -1.73
N GLY A 430 -2.02 -8.90 -1.37
CA GLY A 430 -1.92 -9.32 0.01
C GLY A 430 -0.62 -8.94 0.73
N GLY A 431 0.37 -8.41 0.01
CA GLY A 431 1.68 -8.20 0.60
C GLY A 431 2.37 -9.53 0.98
N MET A 432 3.56 -9.40 1.52
CA MET A 432 4.41 -10.52 1.94
C MET A 432 5.22 -10.09 3.15
N VAL A 433 5.70 -11.05 3.92
CA VAL A 433 6.53 -10.80 5.11
C VAL A 433 7.65 -11.84 5.19
N VAL A 434 8.84 -11.42 5.58
CA VAL A 434 10.00 -12.31 5.82
C VAL A 434 10.18 -12.52 7.32
N ILE A 435 10.14 -13.77 7.75
CA ILE A 435 10.35 -14.17 9.14
C ILE A 435 11.30 -15.37 9.16
N ASP A 436 12.39 -15.28 9.90
CA ASP A 436 13.38 -16.33 10.08
C ASP A 436 13.91 -16.93 8.75
N GLY A 437 14.09 -16.06 7.73
CA GLY A 437 14.59 -16.44 6.41
C GLY A 437 13.57 -17.16 5.53
N ALA A 438 12.30 -17.16 5.88
CA ALA A 438 11.19 -17.61 5.02
C ALA A 438 10.29 -16.43 4.63
N LEU A 439 9.91 -16.38 3.37
CA LEU A 439 8.96 -15.41 2.82
C LEU A 439 7.56 -16.03 2.82
N TYR A 440 6.64 -15.40 3.54
CA TYR A 440 5.23 -15.80 3.61
C TYR A 440 4.35 -14.82 2.85
N GLY A 441 3.45 -15.35 2.03
CA GLY A 441 2.50 -14.53 1.29
C GLY A 441 1.46 -15.36 0.53
N ALA A 442 0.44 -14.68 0.03
CA ALA A 442 -0.56 -15.34 -0.80
C ALA A 442 -0.05 -15.45 -2.25
N ASN A 443 -0.07 -16.67 -2.79
CA ASN A 443 0.22 -16.98 -4.19
C ASN A 443 -1.07 -17.12 -4.98
N GLY A 444 -1.31 -16.24 -5.95
CA GLY A 444 -2.46 -16.28 -6.85
C GLY A 444 -2.94 -14.91 -7.30
N GLY A 445 -3.75 -14.90 -8.36
CA GLY A 445 -4.35 -13.69 -8.96
C GLY A 445 -5.85 -13.60 -8.74
N ASN A 446 -6.59 -13.02 -9.71
CA ASN A 446 -8.04 -12.83 -9.63
C ASN A 446 -8.85 -14.14 -9.50
N GLY A 447 -8.31 -15.26 -9.94
CA GLY A 447 -8.95 -16.57 -9.86
C GLY A 447 -8.86 -17.27 -8.50
N GLY A 448 -8.42 -16.56 -7.46
CA GLY A 448 -8.15 -17.12 -6.13
C GLY A 448 -6.66 -17.39 -5.91
N GLY A 449 -6.36 -18.13 -4.87
CA GLY A 449 -4.99 -18.44 -4.49
C GLY A 449 -4.91 -19.18 -3.15
N MET A 450 -3.71 -19.30 -2.63
CA MET A 450 -3.43 -19.99 -1.38
C MET A 450 -2.22 -19.37 -0.69
N MET A 451 -2.06 -19.61 0.60
CA MET A 451 -0.84 -19.23 1.30
C MET A 451 0.34 -20.11 0.87
N ALA A 452 1.51 -19.49 0.82
CA ALA A 452 2.76 -20.14 0.53
C ALA A 452 3.88 -19.62 1.45
N GLY A 453 4.79 -20.50 1.80
CA GLY A 453 6.10 -20.19 2.35
C GLY A 453 7.18 -20.59 1.35
N ILE A 454 8.13 -19.69 1.08
CA ILE A 454 9.30 -19.99 0.26
C ILE A 454 10.56 -19.59 1.05
N ASP A 455 11.65 -20.30 0.82
CA ASP A 455 12.95 -19.87 1.34
C ASP A 455 13.36 -18.56 0.68
N PHE A 456 13.73 -17.57 1.49
CA PHE A 456 13.94 -16.21 1.00
C PHE A 456 15.24 -16.06 0.19
N GLU A 457 16.25 -16.87 0.46
CA GLU A 457 17.54 -16.81 -0.23
C GLU A 457 17.56 -17.64 -1.51
N THR A 458 16.88 -18.80 -1.51
CA THR A 458 16.95 -19.73 -2.63
C THR A 458 15.72 -19.74 -3.53
N GLY A 459 14.58 -19.26 -3.03
CA GLY A 459 13.30 -19.31 -3.74
C GLY A 459 12.64 -20.68 -3.72
N ASP A 460 13.21 -21.65 -3.00
CA ASP A 460 12.64 -22.98 -2.86
C ASP A 460 11.31 -22.94 -2.14
N VAL A 461 10.35 -23.69 -2.65
CA VAL A 461 9.04 -23.80 -2.03
C VAL A 461 9.16 -24.64 -0.77
N LEU A 462 8.96 -24.01 0.38
CA LEU A 462 8.88 -24.69 1.66
C LEU A 462 7.54 -25.44 1.76
N TRP A 463 6.46 -24.72 1.52
CA TRP A 463 5.11 -25.29 1.47
C TRP A 463 4.12 -24.39 0.72
N LYS A 464 2.99 -25.00 0.31
CA LYS A 464 1.80 -24.31 -0.20
C LYS A 464 0.57 -24.96 0.40
N SER A 465 -0.38 -24.17 0.91
CA SER A 465 -1.58 -24.71 1.53
C SER A 465 -2.85 -24.00 1.08
N ARG A 466 -3.81 -24.76 0.62
CA ARG A 466 -5.18 -24.30 0.31
C ARG A 466 -6.02 -24.05 1.58
N GLN A 467 -5.60 -24.54 2.75
CA GLN A 467 -6.22 -24.23 4.03
C GLN A 467 -6.01 -22.75 4.38
N GLY A 468 -4.85 -22.19 3.99
CA GLY A 468 -4.59 -20.76 4.07
C GLY A 468 -5.20 -20.03 2.87
N PRO A 469 -6.29 -19.27 3.05
CA PRO A 469 -6.94 -18.56 1.96
C PRO A 469 -6.03 -17.43 1.43
N LYS A 470 -6.29 -16.99 0.20
CA LYS A 470 -5.64 -15.81 -0.34
C LYS A 470 -6.07 -14.57 0.44
N GLY A 471 -5.11 -13.74 0.84
CA GLY A 471 -5.39 -12.52 1.62
C GLY A 471 -4.14 -11.70 1.90
N ALA A 472 -4.32 -10.66 2.69
CA ALA A 472 -3.26 -9.78 3.17
C ALA A 472 -2.68 -10.27 4.49
N VAL A 473 -1.36 -10.16 4.65
CA VAL A 473 -0.64 -10.63 5.84
C VAL A 473 0.04 -9.49 6.59
N ALA A 474 0.07 -9.63 7.91
CA ALA A 474 0.93 -8.89 8.83
C ALA A 474 1.48 -9.85 9.89
N TYR A 475 2.55 -9.45 10.57
CA TYR A 475 3.18 -10.26 11.61
C TYR A 475 3.28 -9.47 12.92
N ALA A 476 3.01 -10.14 14.03
CA ALA A 476 3.26 -9.65 15.37
C ALA A 476 3.39 -10.82 16.35
N ASP A 477 4.27 -10.69 17.33
CA ASP A 477 4.42 -11.59 18.49
C ASP A 477 4.42 -13.10 18.16
N GLY A 478 5.20 -13.48 17.12
CA GLY A 478 5.31 -14.88 16.71
C GLY A 478 4.12 -15.41 15.88
N ARG A 479 3.22 -14.55 15.42
CA ARG A 479 2.03 -14.94 14.64
C ARG A 479 1.89 -14.12 13.36
N LEU A 480 1.38 -14.79 12.32
CA LEU A 480 0.93 -14.18 11.07
C LEU A 480 -0.58 -13.97 11.14
N TYR A 481 -1.01 -12.74 10.88
CA TYR A 481 -2.40 -12.33 10.83
C TYR A 481 -2.82 -12.24 9.36
N LEU A 482 -3.64 -13.18 8.92
CA LEU A 482 -4.09 -13.27 7.54
C LEU A 482 -5.52 -12.73 7.41
N ARG A 483 -5.68 -11.62 6.71
CA ARG A 483 -6.99 -11.08 6.30
C ARG A 483 -7.35 -11.66 4.94
N SER A 484 -8.24 -12.62 4.91
CA SER A 484 -8.72 -13.23 3.66
C SER A 484 -9.50 -12.21 2.80
N GLU A 485 -9.35 -12.30 1.49
CA GLU A 485 -10.12 -11.46 0.55
C GLU A 485 -11.63 -11.71 0.62
N ASP A 486 -12.04 -12.96 0.87
CA ASP A 486 -13.44 -13.41 0.74
C ASP A 486 -14.09 -13.88 2.04
N GLY A 487 -13.34 -13.99 3.11
CA GLY A 487 -13.88 -14.70 4.26
C GLY A 487 -13.12 -14.42 5.57
N PRO A 488 -12.68 -15.48 6.23
CA PRO A 488 -12.21 -15.43 7.60
C PRO A 488 -10.93 -14.60 7.79
N ILE A 489 -10.73 -14.22 9.04
CA ILE A 489 -9.47 -13.72 9.58
C ILE A 489 -8.79 -14.91 10.26
N VAL A 490 -7.55 -15.21 9.84
CA VAL A 490 -6.83 -16.40 10.27
C VAL A 490 -5.58 -15.99 11.03
N LEU A 491 -5.33 -16.63 12.16
CA LEU A 491 -4.07 -16.57 12.89
C LEU A 491 -3.23 -17.79 12.52
N MET A 492 -1.99 -17.55 12.14
CA MET A 492 -1.06 -18.60 11.74
C MET A 492 0.22 -18.51 12.56
N GLU A 493 0.88 -19.63 12.74
CA GLU A 493 2.25 -19.69 13.22
C GLU A 493 3.20 -19.77 12.03
N PRO A 494 4.26 -18.93 11.97
CA PRO A 494 5.30 -19.07 10.96
C PRO A 494 6.00 -20.44 11.11
N SER A 495 6.14 -21.16 10.02
CA SER A 495 6.87 -22.44 9.98
C SER A 495 7.50 -22.62 8.61
N LYS A 496 8.71 -23.17 8.57
CA LYS A 496 9.38 -23.57 7.33
C LYS A 496 8.92 -24.93 6.82
N GLU A 497 8.21 -25.71 7.64
CA GLU A 497 7.86 -27.09 7.36
C GLU A 497 6.45 -27.23 6.76
N GLU A 498 5.48 -26.52 7.37
CA GLU A 498 4.08 -26.65 6.98
C GLU A 498 3.24 -25.43 7.33
N TYR A 499 2.01 -25.37 6.84
CA TYR A 499 1.01 -24.40 7.23
C TYR A 499 0.43 -24.79 8.61
N ILE A 500 0.61 -23.92 9.59
CA ILE A 500 0.10 -24.11 10.95
C ILE A 500 -0.92 -23.02 11.27
N GLU A 501 -2.18 -23.42 11.41
CA GLU A 501 -3.26 -22.52 11.81
C GLU A 501 -3.43 -22.50 13.33
N ARG A 502 -3.57 -21.32 13.90
CA ARG A 502 -3.83 -21.07 15.32
C ARG A 502 -5.23 -20.51 15.58
N GLY A 503 -6.11 -20.66 14.62
CA GLY A 503 -7.52 -20.33 14.69
C GLY A 503 -7.99 -19.41 13.55
N ARG A 504 -9.30 -19.38 13.38
CA ARG A 504 -9.98 -18.48 12.42
C ARG A 504 -11.33 -18.04 12.96
N PHE A 505 -11.78 -16.91 12.50
CA PHE A 505 -13.15 -16.44 12.74
C PHE A 505 -13.66 -15.67 11.53
N ASP A 506 -14.97 -15.63 11.36
CA ASP A 506 -15.59 -14.89 10.29
C ASP A 506 -15.76 -13.42 10.68
N GLN A 507 -15.41 -12.52 9.77
CA GLN A 507 -15.69 -11.12 9.95
C GLN A 507 -17.19 -10.88 9.91
N PRO A 508 -17.81 -10.22 10.92
CA PRO A 508 -19.22 -9.86 10.87
C PRO A 508 -19.48 -8.79 9.81
N ASP A 509 -20.70 -8.77 9.29
CA ASP A 509 -21.26 -7.71 8.43
C ASP A 509 -20.37 -7.33 7.23
N ARG A 510 -19.88 -8.35 6.54
CA ARG A 510 -19.07 -8.15 5.33
C ARG A 510 -19.80 -7.36 4.24
N SER A 511 -19.07 -6.48 3.56
CA SER A 511 -19.59 -5.70 2.42
C SER A 511 -19.95 -6.57 1.19
N GLY A 512 -19.53 -7.84 1.16
CA GLY A 512 -19.64 -8.70 -0.02
C GLY A 512 -18.60 -8.43 -1.10
N SER A 513 -17.80 -7.38 -0.97
CA SER A 513 -16.65 -7.09 -1.83
C SER A 513 -15.41 -7.87 -1.39
N LYS A 514 -14.44 -8.03 -2.31
CA LYS A 514 -13.10 -8.51 -1.96
C LYS A 514 -12.46 -7.53 -0.98
N ALA A 515 -11.92 -8.02 0.13
CA ALA A 515 -11.22 -7.19 1.10
C ALA A 515 -9.74 -7.07 0.74
N TRP A 516 -9.29 -5.86 0.43
CA TRP A 516 -7.90 -5.59 0.07
C TRP A 516 -7.17 -4.72 1.11
N ALA A 517 -7.90 -4.14 2.06
CA ALA A 517 -7.27 -3.46 3.18
C ALA A 517 -6.46 -4.46 4.02
N HIS A 518 -5.20 -4.12 4.29
CA HIS A 518 -4.32 -4.95 5.12
C HIS A 518 -4.76 -4.91 6.59
N PRO A 519 -4.53 -5.98 7.36
CA PRO A 519 -4.70 -5.94 8.80
C PRO A 519 -3.66 -4.98 9.42
N VAL A 520 -4.09 -4.22 10.42
CA VAL A 520 -3.22 -3.32 11.18
C VAL A 520 -3.19 -3.79 12.63
N ILE A 521 -1.98 -3.90 13.20
CA ILE A 521 -1.75 -4.38 14.56
C ILE A 521 -1.02 -3.29 15.33
N ALA A 522 -1.71 -2.68 16.28
CA ALA A 522 -1.19 -1.59 17.08
C ALA A 522 -1.88 -1.53 18.44
N ASN A 523 -1.13 -1.28 19.52
CA ASN A 523 -1.63 -1.05 20.88
C ASN A 523 -2.52 -2.19 21.42
N GLY A 524 -2.11 -3.45 21.17
CA GLY A 524 -2.85 -4.64 21.56
C GLY A 524 -4.17 -4.83 20.80
N LYS A 525 -4.34 -4.17 19.66
CA LYS A 525 -5.56 -4.19 18.83
C LYS A 525 -5.27 -4.67 17.42
N LEU A 526 -6.29 -5.31 16.84
CA LEU A 526 -6.34 -5.65 15.42
C LEU A 526 -7.44 -4.82 14.75
N TYR A 527 -7.04 -4.02 13.77
CA TYR A 527 -7.98 -3.20 12.99
C TYR A 527 -8.22 -3.83 11.63
N ILE A 528 -9.50 -4.06 11.31
CA ILE A 528 -9.95 -4.65 10.05
C ILE A 528 -10.93 -3.72 9.37
N ARG A 529 -10.59 -3.30 8.15
CA ARG A 529 -11.46 -2.48 7.32
C ARG A 529 -12.11 -3.30 6.21
N ASP A 530 -13.40 -3.05 5.96
CA ASP A 530 -14.17 -3.60 4.84
C ASP A 530 -15.11 -2.50 4.29
N GLN A 531 -14.64 -1.74 3.32
CA GLN A 531 -15.32 -0.59 2.74
C GLN A 531 -15.71 0.43 3.84
N GLY A 532 -16.99 0.65 4.09
CA GLY A 532 -17.50 1.57 5.11
C GLY A 532 -17.45 1.05 6.54
N LEU A 533 -17.05 -0.21 6.74
CA LEU A 533 -16.96 -0.85 8.05
C LEU A 533 -15.51 -0.86 8.53
N LEU A 534 -15.28 -0.43 9.79
CA LEU A 534 -14.01 -0.58 10.49
C LEU A 534 -14.27 -1.27 11.82
N LEU A 535 -13.55 -2.36 12.05
CA LEU A 535 -13.64 -3.21 13.24
C LEU A 535 -12.34 -3.11 14.04
N CYS A 536 -12.44 -2.99 15.35
CA CYS A 536 -11.34 -3.02 16.29
C CYS A 536 -11.53 -4.19 17.24
N TYR A 537 -10.61 -5.13 17.22
CA TYR A 537 -10.59 -6.28 18.11
C TYR A 537 -9.51 -6.13 19.19
N ASP A 538 -9.79 -6.51 20.41
CA ASP A 538 -8.80 -6.65 21.47
C ASP A 538 -8.08 -7.99 21.30
N ILE A 539 -6.78 -7.92 21.02
CA ILE A 539 -5.94 -9.09 20.83
C ILE A 539 -4.86 -9.23 21.91
N SER A 540 -4.94 -8.44 22.98
CA SER A 540 -4.02 -8.54 24.13
C SER A 540 -4.22 -9.88 24.83
N ALA A 541 -3.13 -10.58 25.15
CA ALA A 541 -3.18 -11.74 26.05
C ALA A 541 -3.50 -11.26 27.47
N LYS A 542 -4.54 -11.83 28.09
CA LYS A 542 -4.97 -11.51 29.47
C LYS A 542 -4.17 -12.30 30.48
#